data_38e592d039d7a1199fb49a1516ff8779
#
_entry.id   38e592d039d7a1199fb49a1516ff8779
#
_cell.length_a   1.000
_cell.length_b   1.000
_cell.length_c   1.000
_cell.angle_alpha   90.00
_cell.angle_beta   90.00
_cell.angle_gamma   90.00
#
_symmetry.space_group_name_H-M   'P 1'
#
loop_
_entity.id
_entity.type
_entity.pdbx_description
1 polymer ?
#
loop_
_entity_poly.entity_id
_entity_poly.type
_entity_poly.pdbx_seq_one_letter_code
_entity_poly.pdbx_strand_id
1 'polypeptide(L)' 'MGYNESKKVICRRTGEVVGSNYVQRKIDGQKGVQFYCLRSKQTKRMSKAEFDLMYRVEDCK' A
#
# COMPACT_ATOMS: atom_id res chain seq x y z
N MET A 1 -8.04 15.04 14.16
CA MET A 1 -7.77 14.78 13.55
C MET A 1 -7.28 14.05 13.13
N GLY A 2 -7.46 13.82 12.99
CA GLY A 2 -6.92 12.85 12.70
C GLY A 2 -6.03 12.75 11.77
N TYR A 3 -5.29 12.56 11.76
CA TYR A 3 -4.57 12.47 10.79
C TYR A 3 -4.29 11.20 10.55
N ASN A 4 -3.94 10.93 9.69
CA ASN A 4 -3.80 9.75 9.24
C ASN A 4 -2.66 9.13 9.64
N GLU A 5 -2.74 8.00 10.07
CA GLU A 5 -1.69 7.27 10.32
C GLU A 5 -1.24 6.66 9.12
N SER A 6 0.01 6.77 8.79
CA SER A 6 0.58 6.13 7.67
C SER A 6 0.64 4.66 7.89
N LYS A 7 0.09 3.91 6.99
CA LYS A 7 0.16 2.47 7.05
C LYS A 7 1.34 2.00 6.23
N LYS A 8 2.01 0.96 6.70
CA LYS A 8 3.17 0.43 6.01
C LYS A 8 2.77 -0.72 5.12
N VAL A 9 3.41 -0.80 3.98
CA VAL A 9 3.19 -1.90 3.02
C VAL A 9 4.33 -2.88 3.16
N ILE A 10 3.99 -4.13 3.41
CA ILE A 10 4.97 -5.17 3.68
C ILE A 10 4.94 -6.18 2.54
N CYS A 11 6.10 -6.56 2.06
CA CYS A 11 6.20 -7.60 1.05
C CYS A 11 5.96 -8.96 1.71
N ARG A 12 4.96 -9.69 1.21
CA ARG A 12 4.65 -11.00 1.80
C ARG A 12 5.77 -11.99 1.64
N ARG A 13 6.57 -11.79 0.60
CA ARG A 13 7.63 -12.71 0.28
C ARG A 13 8.80 -12.61 1.24
N THR A 14 9.20 -11.39 1.57
CA THR A 14 10.39 -11.16 2.38
C THR A 14 10.08 -10.67 3.77
N GLY A 15 8.89 -10.14 3.99
CA GLY A 15 8.54 -9.55 5.27
C GLY A 15 9.10 -8.17 5.48
N GLU A 16 9.66 -7.57 4.44
CA GLU A 16 10.26 -6.25 4.57
C GLU A 16 9.27 -5.16 4.25
N VAL A 17 9.47 -4.00 4.84
CA VAL A 17 8.66 -2.83 4.54
C VAL A 17 9.11 -2.29 3.20
N VAL A 18 8.21 -2.27 2.23
CA VAL A 18 8.55 -1.82 0.89
C VAL A 18 7.79 -0.55 0.50
N GLY A 19 6.85 -0.12 1.30
CA GLY A 19 6.09 1.07 0.97
C GLY A 19 5.45 1.71 2.19
N SER A 20 4.88 2.89 1.96
CA SER A 20 4.19 3.61 3.02
C SER A 20 3.06 4.42 2.40
N ASN A 21 2.31 5.13 3.23
CA ASN A 21 1.20 5.98 2.77
C ASN A 21 0.17 5.19 1.98
N TYR A 22 -0.15 4.02 2.48
CA TYR A 22 -1.16 3.17 1.86
C TYR A 22 -2.53 3.81 1.96
N VAL A 23 -3.24 3.90 0.84
CA VAL A 23 -4.62 4.37 0.84
C VAL A 23 -5.41 3.51 -0.14
N GLN A 24 -6.68 3.37 0.14
CA GLN A 24 -7.58 2.67 -0.77
C GLN A 24 -8.28 3.71 -1.62
N ARG A 25 -8.48 3.39 -2.88
CA ARG A 25 -9.20 4.29 -3.77
C ARG A 25 -9.74 3.48 -4.92
N LYS A 26 -10.67 4.08 -5.65
CA LYS A 26 -11.21 3.42 -6.83
C LYS A 26 -10.37 3.78 -8.03
N ILE A 27 -10.04 2.77 -8.81
CA ILE A 27 -9.30 2.94 -10.05
C ILE A 27 -10.15 2.32 -11.14
N ASP A 28 -10.57 3.14 -12.09
CA ASP A 28 -11.43 2.71 -13.19
C ASP A 28 -12.71 2.02 -12.66
N GLY A 29 -13.27 2.57 -11.59
CA GLY A 29 -14.50 2.03 -11.04
C GLY A 29 -14.35 0.78 -10.21
N GLN A 30 -13.13 0.32 -10.02
CA GLN A 30 -12.89 -0.89 -9.24
C GLN A 30 -12.05 -0.57 -8.02
N LYS A 31 -12.14 -1.43 -7.03
CA LYS A 31 -11.35 -1.24 -5.82
C LYS A 31 -9.87 -1.35 -6.13
N GLY A 32 -9.12 -0.36 -5.73
CA GLY A 32 -7.69 -0.35 -5.93
C GLY A 32 -6.98 0.24 -4.74
N VAL A 33 -5.67 0.24 -4.79
CA VAL A 33 -4.85 0.77 -3.72
C VAL A 33 -3.73 1.61 -4.31
N GLN A 34 -3.24 2.50 -3.49
CA GLN A 34 -2.13 3.36 -3.88
C GLN A 34 -1.19 3.43 -2.70
N PHE A 35 0.08 3.37 -2.94
CA PHE A 35 1.08 3.50 -1.88
C PHE A 35 2.36 4.04 -2.48
N TYR A 36 3.20 4.59 -1.60
CA TYR A 36 4.48 5.12 -2.03
C TYR A 36 5.52 4.00 -1.89
N CYS A 37 6.15 3.64 -2.99
CA CYS A 37 7.17 2.59 -2.99
C CYS A 37 8.51 3.19 -2.57
N LEU A 38 9.03 2.69 -1.45
CA LEU A 38 10.28 3.22 -0.92
C LEU A 38 11.48 2.87 -1.80
N ARG A 39 11.39 1.76 -2.50
CA ARG A 39 12.48 1.31 -3.31
C ARG A 39 12.66 2.14 -4.56
N SER A 40 11.57 2.35 -5.30
CA SER A 40 11.65 3.11 -6.53
C SER A 40 11.41 4.58 -6.30
N LYS A 41 10.99 4.96 -5.09
CA LYS A 41 10.68 6.33 -4.72
C LYS A 41 9.59 6.90 -5.63
N GLN A 42 8.59 6.10 -5.89
CA GLN A 42 7.48 6.48 -6.73
C GLN A 42 6.18 5.97 -6.14
N THR A 43 5.10 6.67 -6.44
CA THR A 43 3.78 6.22 -6.05
C THR A 43 3.32 5.13 -6.99
N LYS A 44 2.84 4.03 -6.44
CA LYS A 44 2.35 2.92 -7.24
C LYS A 44 0.88 2.72 -7.00
N ARG A 45 0.18 2.28 -8.03
CA ARG A 45 -1.23 1.97 -7.95
C ARG A 45 -1.45 0.59 -8.52
N MET A 46 -2.37 -0.15 -7.93
CA MET A 46 -2.70 -1.47 -8.44
C MET A 46 -4.05 -1.89 -7.90
N SER A 47 -4.62 -2.93 -8.46
CA SER A 47 -5.90 -3.43 -7.99
C SER A 47 -5.73 -4.02 -6.60
N LYS A 48 -6.81 -3.98 -5.83
CA LYS A 48 -6.80 -4.53 -4.47
C LYS A 48 -6.45 -6.01 -4.48
N ALA A 49 -6.99 -6.75 -5.45
CA ALA A 49 -6.73 -8.18 -5.54
C ALA A 49 -5.25 -8.45 -5.78
N GLU A 50 -4.66 -7.70 -6.69
CA GLU A 50 -3.25 -7.86 -7.00
C GLU A 50 -2.39 -7.47 -5.82
N PHE A 51 -2.76 -6.39 -5.15
CA PHE A 51 -2.03 -5.94 -3.97
C PHE A 51 -2.04 -7.03 -2.90
N ASP A 52 -3.20 -7.62 -2.64
CA ASP A 52 -3.33 -8.63 -1.59
C ASP A 52 -2.49 -9.87 -1.86
N LEU A 53 -2.24 -10.16 -3.11
CA LEU A 53 -1.42 -11.31 -3.45
C LEU A 53 0.05 -11.09 -3.15
N MET A 54 0.51 -9.86 -3.29
CA MET A 54 1.94 -9.59 -3.17
C MET A 54 2.34 -8.88 -1.89
N TYR A 55 1.40 -8.18 -1.27
CA TYR A 55 1.73 -7.33 -0.14
C TYR A 55 0.70 -7.47 0.96
N ARG A 56 1.03 -6.96 2.11
CA ARG A 56 0.07 -6.80 3.19
C ARG A 56 0.30 -5.45 3.85
N VAL A 57 -0.64 -5.03 4.65
CA VAL A 57 -0.58 -3.71 5.26
C VAL A 57 -0.49 -3.86 6.77
N GLU A 58 0.37 -3.08 7.38
CA GLU A 58 0.46 -3.02 8.83
C GLU A 58 0.19 -1.60 9.28
N ASP A 59 -0.58 -1.48 10.33
CA ASP A 59 -0.81 -0.17 10.90
C ASP A 59 0.44 0.27 11.64
N CYS A 60 0.79 1.51 11.44
CA CYS A 60 1.92 2.08 12.13
C CYS A 60 1.40 2.76 13.38
N LYS A 61 1.89 2.38 14.52
CA LYS A 61 1.46 3.00 15.75
C LYS A 61 2.50 3.88 16.33
#